data_c61ceb033f486c381c1f8696ff06d876
#
_entry.id   c61ceb033f486c381c1f8696ff06d876
#
_cell.length_a   1.000
_cell.length_b   1.000
_cell.length_c   1.000
_cell.angle_alpha   90.00
_cell.angle_beta   90.00
_cell.angle_gamma   90.00
#
_symmetry.space_group_name_H-M   'P 1'
#
loop_
_entity.id
_entity.type
_entity.pdbx_description
1 polymer ?
#
loop_
_entity_poly.entity_id
_entity_poly.type
_entity_poly.pdbx_seq_one_letter_code
_entity_poly.pdbx_strand_id
1 'polypeptide(L)'
;MDNFPAVADSVFTSFEIDNSYLPESSDEEVRFRELRAVLIRRIEELIEKDTEKLMWILYRIDVDEKKVRESLTANSSLIYPEVLADLIIERQIQKAKTRKQFNDGTSDWSFDV
;
A
#
# COMPACT_ATOMS: atom_id res chain seq x y z
N MET A 1 13.32 11.85 -6.10
CA MET A 1 12.81 12.19 -4.80
C MET A 1 12.19 10.98 -4.14
N ASP A 2 12.46 10.83 -2.87
CA ASP A 2 12.14 9.59 -2.16
C ASP A 2 10.71 9.59 -1.63
N ASN A 3 9.86 8.75 -2.20
CA ASN A 3 8.47 8.60 -1.74
C ASN A 3 8.33 7.55 -0.65
N PHE A 4 9.42 6.86 -0.33
CA PHE A 4 9.32 5.73 0.58
C PHE A 4 8.75 6.10 1.96
N PRO A 5 9.19 7.18 2.61
CA PRO A 5 8.66 7.47 3.95
C PRO A 5 7.14 7.61 3.96
N ALA A 6 6.58 8.30 2.97
CA ALA A 6 5.12 8.48 2.91
C ALA A 6 4.42 7.16 2.64
N VAL A 7 4.96 6.36 1.74
CA VAL A 7 4.36 5.06 1.41
C VAL A 7 4.42 4.12 2.61
N ALA A 8 5.58 4.06 3.26
CA ALA A 8 5.76 3.19 4.43
C ALA A 8 4.82 3.60 5.56
N ASP A 9 4.72 4.89 5.83
CA ASP A 9 3.83 5.37 6.88
C ASP A 9 2.38 4.97 6.60
N SER A 10 1.94 5.15 5.37
CA SER A 10 0.58 4.80 4.99
C SER A 10 0.32 3.30 5.16
N VAL A 11 1.24 2.48 4.69
CA VAL A 11 1.09 1.03 4.75
C VAL A 11 1.13 0.54 6.20
N PHE A 12 2.10 0.99 6.97
CA PHE A 12 2.23 0.55 8.36
C PHE A 12 1.04 0.97 9.20
N THR A 13 0.56 2.20 8.99
CA THR A 13 -0.60 2.69 9.73
C THR A 13 -1.87 1.93 9.34
N SER A 14 -2.12 1.79 8.05
CA SER A 14 -3.36 1.16 7.57
C SER A 14 -3.44 -0.30 7.95
N PHE A 15 -2.33 -1.01 7.89
CA PHE A 15 -2.29 -2.44 8.17
C PHE A 15 -1.89 -2.75 9.60
N GLU A 16 -1.70 -1.71 10.42
CA GLU A 16 -1.34 -1.87 11.83
C GLU A 16 -0.07 -2.71 12.00
N ILE A 17 0.95 -2.36 11.23
CA ILE A 17 2.22 -3.05 11.31
C ILE A 17 3.14 -2.30 12.27
N ASP A 18 3.82 -3.05 13.14
CA ASP A 18 4.70 -2.46 14.12
C ASP A 18 5.89 -1.77 13.44
N ASN A 19 6.21 -0.57 13.90
CA ASN A 19 7.31 0.21 13.32
C ASN A 19 8.68 -0.47 13.45
N SER A 20 8.80 -1.48 14.31
CA SER A 20 10.04 -2.22 14.41
C SER A 20 10.39 -2.95 13.13
N TYR A 21 9.41 -3.13 12.25
CA TYR A 21 9.63 -3.78 10.96
C TYR A 21 10.02 -2.81 9.86
N LEU A 22 10.18 -1.52 10.17
CA LEU A 22 10.58 -0.54 9.16
C LEU A 22 11.97 -0.87 8.62
N PRO A 23 12.12 -0.86 7.29
CA PRO A 23 13.43 -1.11 6.68
C PRO A 23 14.46 -0.07 7.10
N GLU A 24 15.69 -0.51 7.31
CA GLU A 24 16.75 0.38 7.74
C GLU A 24 17.77 0.68 6.66
N SER A 25 17.69 0.03 5.54
CA SER A 25 18.64 0.24 4.46
C SER A 25 18.55 1.65 3.90
N SER A 26 19.65 2.19 3.43
CA SER A 26 19.65 3.49 2.76
C SER A 26 19.33 3.36 1.28
N ASP A 27 19.30 2.14 0.75
CA ASP A 27 19.00 1.90 -0.64
C ASP A 27 17.49 1.83 -0.83
N GLU A 28 16.94 2.72 -1.66
CA GLU A 28 15.48 2.80 -1.85
C GLU A 28 14.89 1.51 -2.39
N GLU A 29 15.56 0.88 -3.33
CA GLU A 29 15.07 -0.35 -3.91
C GLU A 29 14.98 -1.45 -2.86
N VAL A 30 16.00 -1.54 -2.01
CA VAL A 30 16.01 -2.51 -0.92
C VAL A 30 14.89 -2.23 0.06
N ARG A 31 14.67 -0.95 0.40
CA ARG A 31 13.61 -0.57 1.33
C ARG A 31 12.24 -0.98 0.81
N PHE A 32 11.98 -0.74 -0.48
CA PHE A 32 10.69 -1.13 -1.04
C PHE A 32 10.53 -2.64 -1.09
N ARG A 33 11.61 -3.36 -1.36
CA ARG A 33 11.55 -4.83 -1.37
C ARG A 33 11.22 -5.35 0.03
N GLU A 34 11.82 -4.79 1.04
CA GLU A 34 11.58 -5.20 2.42
C GLU A 34 10.16 -4.81 2.87
N LEU A 35 9.70 -3.64 2.47
CA LEU A 35 8.33 -3.22 2.75
C LEU A 35 7.35 -4.21 2.13
N ARG A 36 7.59 -4.61 0.90
CA ARG A 36 6.75 -5.56 0.20
C ARG A 36 6.68 -6.88 0.96
N ALA A 37 7.81 -7.36 1.41
CA ALA A 37 7.87 -8.63 2.14
C ALA A 37 7.07 -8.58 3.44
N VAL A 38 7.19 -7.49 4.18
CA VAL A 38 6.46 -7.31 5.43
C VAL A 38 4.96 -7.22 5.14
N LEU A 39 4.59 -6.50 4.10
CA LEU A 39 3.20 -6.34 3.73
C LEU A 39 2.57 -7.66 3.29
N ILE A 40 3.30 -8.44 2.50
CA ILE A 40 2.82 -9.76 2.06
C ILE A 40 2.50 -10.62 3.27
N ARG A 41 3.40 -10.63 4.24
CA ARG A 41 3.21 -11.43 5.44
C ARG A 41 1.98 -10.97 6.21
N ARG A 42 1.78 -9.68 6.32
CA ARG A 42 0.60 -9.14 7.01
C ARG A 42 -0.69 -9.50 6.27
N ILE A 43 -0.67 -9.42 4.94
CA ILE A 43 -1.83 -9.78 4.15
C ILE A 43 -2.16 -11.27 4.34
N GLU A 44 -1.14 -12.12 4.32
CA GLU A 44 -1.35 -13.56 4.55
C GLU A 44 -2.01 -13.79 5.90
N GLU A 45 -1.54 -13.10 6.91
CA GLU A 45 -2.09 -13.21 8.23
C GLU A 45 -3.56 -12.79 8.27
N LEU A 46 -3.89 -11.69 7.61
CA LEU A 46 -5.28 -11.22 7.57
C LEU A 46 -6.19 -12.15 6.78
N ILE A 47 -5.69 -12.72 5.69
CA ILE A 47 -6.48 -13.68 4.93
C ILE A 47 -6.82 -14.88 5.80
N GLU A 48 -5.89 -15.31 6.63
CA GLU A 48 -6.11 -16.46 7.48
C GLU A 48 -7.02 -16.14 8.67
N LYS A 49 -6.84 -14.98 9.26
CA LYS A 49 -7.50 -14.67 10.54
C LYS A 49 -8.68 -13.72 10.44
N ASP A 50 -8.67 -12.80 9.49
CA ASP A 50 -9.71 -11.77 9.44
C ASP A 50 -9.80 -11.16 8.05
N THR A 51 -10.40 -11.90 7.14
CA THR A 51 -10.54 -11.45 5.76
C THR A 51 -11.38 -10.19 5.65
N GLU A 52 -12.37 -10.03 6.51
CA GLU A 52 -13.21 -8.83 6.48
C GLU A 52 -12.39 -7.59 6.77
N LYS A 53 -11.48 -7.68 7.73
CA LYS A 53 -10.61 -6.56 8.05
C LYS A 53 -9.73 -6.20 6.86
N LEU A 54 -9.21 -7.20 6.17
CA LEU A 54 -8.41 -6.97 4.97
C LEU A 54 -9.20 -6.20 3.92
N MET A 55 -10.43 -6.63 3.65
CA MET A 55 -11.26 -5.97 2.65
C MET A 55 -11.58 -4.54 3.06
N TRP A 56 -11.84 -4.34 4.35
CA TRP A 56 -12.10 -3.01 4.87
C TRP A 56 -10.91 -2.08 4.70
N ILE A 57 -9.70 -2.59 4.96
CA ILE A 57 -8.48 -1.80 4.78
C ILE A 57 -8.29 -1.43 3.31
N LEU A 58 -8.48 -2.41 2.41
CA LEU A 58 -8.34 -2.16 0.98
C LEU A 58 -9.29 -1.07 0.51
N TYR A 59 -10.52 -1.13 1.00
CA TYR A 59 -11.51 -0.11 0.68
C TYR A 59 -11.08 1.26 1.20
N ARG A 60 -10.57 1.30 2.40
CA ARG A 60 -10.20 2.54 3.05
C ARG A 60 -9.01 3.23 2.38
N ILE A 61 -8.03 2.46 1.93
CA ILE A 61 -6.87 3.05 1.28
C ILE A 61 -7.10 3.25 -0.21
N ASP A 62 -8.30 2.94 -0.67
CA ASP A 62 -8.73 3.29 -2.03
C ASP A 62 -7.93 2.59 -3.11
N VAL A 63 -7.67 1.31 -2.92
CA VAL A 63 -7.10 0.48 -3.97
C VAL A 63 -8.20 0.22 -4.98
N ASP A 64 -7.86 0.31 -6.25
CA ASP A 64 -8.84 0.17 -7.32
C ASP A 64 -9.46 -1.23 -7.30
N GLU A 65 -10.73 -1.30 -6.98
CA GLU A 65 -11.46 -2.55 -6.89
C GLU A 65 -11.45 -3.32 -8.20
N LYS A 66 -11.50 -2.59 -9.31
CA LYS A 66 -11.47 -3.21 -10.61
C LYS A 66 -10.14 -3.91 -10.87
N LYS A 67 -9.03 -3.26 -10.50
CA LYS A 67 -7.71 -3.86 -10.65
C LYS A 67 -7.56 -5.10 -9.79
N VAL A 68 -8.12 -5.07 -8.59
CA VAL A 68 -8.07 -6.23 -7.71
C VAL A 68 -8.83 -7.39 -8.35
N ARG A 69 -10.02 -7.14 -8.85
CA ARG A 69 -10.81 -8.18 -9.49
C ARG A 69 -10.15 -8.73 -10.73
N GLU A 70 -9.57 -7.86 -11.54
CA GLU A 70 -8.89 -8.30 -12.76
C GLU A 70 -7.70 -9.18 -12.42
N SER A 71 -6.97 -8.83 -11.38
CA SER A 71 -5.83 -9.62 -10.95
C SER A 71 -6.26 -11.00 -10.47
N LEU A 72 -7.34 -11.06 -9.71
CA LEU A 72 -7.85 -12.33 -9.23
C LEU A 72 -8.33 -13.21 -10.38
N THR A 73 -9.03 -12.62 -11.34
CA THR A 73 -9.51 -13.36 -12.49
C THR A 73 -8.36 -13.93 -13.31
N ALA A 74 -7.31 -13.14 -13.51
CA ALA A 74 -6.17 -13.56 -14.30
C ALA A 74 -5.41 -14.71 -13.63
N ASN A 75 -5.48 -14.78 -12.30
CA ASN A 75 -4.71 -15.76 -11.54
C ASN A 75 -5.59 -16.81 -10.88
N SER A 76 -6.74 -17.09 -11.45
CA SER A 76 -7.77 -17.96 -10.90
C SER A 76 -8.52 -17.23 -9.78
N SER A 77 -9.31 -17.91 -9.00
CA SER A 77 -10.11 -17.23 -7.99
C SER A 77 -9.40 -17.08 -6.64
N LEU A 78 -8.13 -17.41 -6.60
CA LEU A 78 -7.39 -17.31 -5.35
C LEU A 78 -6.86 -15.89 -5.12
N ILE A 79 -6.79 -15.49 -3.86
CA ILE A 79 -6.21 -14.22 -3.49
C ILE A 79 -4.72 -14.43 -3.32
N TYR A 80 -3.93 -13.70 -4.10
CA TYR A 80 -2.48 -13.79 -4.00
C TYR A 80 -1.95 -12.59 -3.23
N PRO A 81 -1.37 -12.80 -2.05
CA PRO A 81 -0.85 -11.68 -1.27
C PRO A 81 0.16 -10.85 -2.03
N GLU A 82 0.96 -11.48 -2.89
CA GLU A 82 1.95 -10.76 -3.68
C GLU A 82 1.30 -9.75 -4.63
N VAL A 83 0.22 -10.16 -5.28
CA VAL A 83 -0.48 -9.27 -6.20
C VAL A 83 -1.09 -8.11 -5.44
N LEU A 84 -1.73 -8.38 -4.32
CA LEU A 84 -2.33 -7.33 -3.51
C LEU A 84 -1.26 -6.37 -2.98
N ALA A 85 -0.13 -6.89 -2.52
CA ALA A 85 0.93 -6.05 -2.02
C ALA A 85 1.41 -5.07 -3.08
N ASP A 86 1.58 -5.55 -4.31
CA ASP A 86 2.04 -4.70 -5.40
C ASP A 86 1.01 -3.61 -5.72
N LEU A 87 -0.26 -3.96 -5.75
CA LEU A 87 -1.31 -2.98 -6.01
C LEU A 87 -1.38 -1.92 -4.91
N ILE A 88 -1.25 -2.35 -3.67
CA ILE A 88 -1.29 -1.45 -2.52
C ILE A 88 -0.13 -0.46 -2.58
N ILE A 89 1.08 -0.96 -2.78
CA ILE A 89 2.27 -0.12 -2.83
C ILE A 89 2.18 0.85 -3.99
N GLU A 90 1.77 0.36 -5.16
CA GLU A 90 1.63 1.20 -6.33
C GLU A 90 0.65 2.34 -6.08
N ARG A 91 -0.48 2.03 -5.44
CA ARG A 91 -1.47 3.07 -5.15
C ARG A 91 -0.93 4.10 -4.17
N GLN A 92 -0.17 3.67 -3.16
CA GLN A 92 0.39 4.60 -2.21
C GLN A 92 1.45 5.49 -2.85
N ILE A 93 2.21 4.95 -3.78
CA ILE A 93 3.17 5.75 -4.54
C ILE A 93 2.44 6.82 -5.35
N GLN A 94 1.36 6.43 -6.03
CA GLN A 94 0.56 7.40 -6.79
C GLN A 94 0.02 8.51 -5.91
N LYS A 95 -0.49 8.14 -4.74
CA LYS A 95 -1.03 9.13 -3.81
C LYS A 95 0.06 10.08 -3.33
N ALA A 96 1.24 9.56 -3.03
CA ALA A 96 2.34 10.39 -2.57
C ALA A 96 2.76 11.38 -3.64
N LYS A 97 2.84 10.93 -4.88
CA LYS A 97 3.21 11.80 -5.99
C LYS A 97 2.17 12.89 -6.23
N THR A 98 0.91 12.52 -6.20
CA THR A 98 -0.18 13.46 -6.44
C THR A 98 -0.22 14.53 -5.34
N ARG A 99 -0.09 14.11 -4.09
CA ARG A 99 -0.09 15.03 -2.97
C ARG A 99 1.05 16.02 -3.09
N LYS A 100 2.20 15.55 -3.52
CA LYS A 100 3.35 16.40 -3.69
C LYS A 100 3.15 17.40 -4.81
N GLN A 101 2.55 16.98 -5.92
CA GLN A 101 2.26 17.88 -7.02
C GLN A 101 1.35 19.02 -6.58
N PHE A 102 0.31 18.71 -5.82
CA PHE A 102 -0.61 19.72 -5.34
C PHE A 102 0.08 20.67 -4.36
N ASN A 103 0.93 20.15 -3.50
CA ASN A 103 1.63 21.00 -2.55
C ASN A 103 2.59 21.94 -3.23
N ASP A 104 3.20 21.51 -4.33
CA ASP A 104 4.14 22.37 -5.06
C ASP A 104 3.42 23.43 -5.88
N GLY A 105 2.25 23.11 -6.36
CA GLY A 105 1.59 23.98 -7.32
C GLY A 105 0.69 25.01 -6.72
N THR A 106 -0.28 24.60 -5.95
CA THR A 106 -1.28 25.52 -5.47
C THR A 106 -1.80 25.08 -4.17
N SER A 107 -1.54 25.80 -3.21
CA SER A 107 -1.93 25.44 -1.88
C SER A 107 -3.42 25.56 -1.62
N ASP A 108 -4.15 26.23 -2.46
CA ASP A 108 -5.55 26.38 -2.18
C ASP A 108 -6.33 25.12 -2.41
N TRP A 109 -5.74 24.11 -2.94
CA TRP A 109 -6.46 22.89 -3.16
C TRP A 109 -6.54 22.01 -1.95
N SER A 110 -6.04 22.47 -0.86
CA SER A 110 -6.00 21.65 0.33
C SER A 110 -7.37 21.24 0.80
N PHE A 111 -8.40 21.97 0.41
CA PHE A 111 -9.72 21.66 0.89
C PHE A 111 -10.33 20.45 0.22
N ASP A 112 -9.74 19.99 -0.81
CA ASP A 112 -10.33 18.96 -1.51
C ASP A 112 -10.22 17.64 -0.87
N VAL A 113 -9.58 17.52 0.14
CA VAL A 113 -9.48 16.31 0.85
C VAL A 113 -10.44 15.26 0.65
#